data_5662c08a9172bb8c375d83d11b9d7068
#
_entry.id   5662c08a9172bb8c375d83d11b9d7068
#
_cell.length_a   1.000
_cell.length_b   1.000
_cell.length_c   1.000
_cell.angle_alpha   90.00
_cell.angle_beta   90.00
_cell.angle_gamma   90.00
#
_symmetry.space_group_name_H-M   'P 1'
#
loop_
_entity.id
_entity.type
_entity.pdbx_description
1 polymer ?
#
loop_
_entity_poly.entity_id
_entity_poly.type
_entity_poly.pdbx_seq_one_letter_code
_entity_poly.pdbx_strand_id
1 'polypeptide(L)'
;VPAGKKDGDKIEVFIYKDSQDRLIATTNEPKLTVGEVGLLKVKQVTKIGAFLDWGLEKDILLPYHEQTTRIFEGQECLVAVYVDKSSRLCATMKVYPYLSKETPYKEGDQVKGRVYQISENFGVFVAVDNKYTALIPAREAKGKYRTGTVLDLRVTRVKEDGKMDVSDRQEAYLQISEDAESVLGIIEEFAGVLPFDDKASPEVIRREFGLSKN
;
A
#
# COMPACT_ATOMS: atom_id res chain seq x y z
N VAL A 1 -34.27 -17.92 -1.45
CA VAL A 1 -33.88 -18.86 -0.37
C VAL A 1 -32.80 -19.75 -0.95
N PRO A 2 -31.69 -20.00 -0.26
CA PRO A 2 -30.64 -20.90 -0.73
C PRO A 2 -31.17 -22.30 -0.98
N ALA A 3 -30.67 -22.99 -1.99
CA ALA A 3 -31.06 -24.33 -2.32
C ALA A 3 -30.87 -25.29 -1.12
N GLY A 4 -31.90 -26.08 -0.79
CA GLY A 4 -31.86 -27.06 0.30
C GLY A 4 -32.35 -26.56 1.67
N LYS A 5 -32.70 -25.27 1.83
CA LYS A 5 -33.32 -24.73 3.04
C LYS A 5 -34.84 -24.83 3.01
N LYS A 6 -35.45 -25.04 4.17
CA LYS A 6 -36.90 -25.15 4.38
C LYS A 6 -37.40 -23.98 5.25
N ASP A 7 -38.72 -23.76 5.22
CA ASP A 7 -39.34 -22.77 6.11
C ASP A 7 -39.07 -23.12 7.58
N GLY A 8 -38.61 -22.14 8.34
CA GLY A 8 -38.17 -22.29 9.72
C GLY A 8 -36.65 -22.48 9.92
N ASP A 9 -35.90 -22.74 8.87
CA ASP A 9 -34.43 -22.81 8.94
C ASP A 9 -33.82 -21.44 9.18
N LYS A 10 -32.79 -21.39 10.05
CA LYS A 10 -31.98 -20.17 10.25
C LYS A 10 -30.96 -20.04 9.10
N ILE A 11 -30.87 -18.86 8.55
CA ILE A 11 -29.86 -18.49 7.55
C ILE A 11 -29.14 -17.23 8.00
N GLU A 12 -27.83 -17.20 7.76
CA GLU A 12 -27.04 -16.00 7.93
C GLU A 12 -27.16 -15.14 6.67
N VAL A 13 -27.38 -13.86 6.85
CA VAL A 13 -27.58 -12.92 5.73
C VAL A 13 -26.84 -11.61 6.00
N PHE A 14 -26.30 -11.03 4.94
CA PHE A 14 -25.79 -9.67 4.97
C PHE A 14 -26.93 -8.69 4.62
N ILE A 15 -27.10 -7.64 5.44
CA ILE A 15 -28.17 -6.64 5.27
C ILE A 15 -27.54 -5.31 4.82
N TYR A 16 -28.09 -4.75 3.75
CA TYR A 16 -27.65 -3.44 3.24
C TYR A 16 -28.83 -2.71 2.57
N LYS A 17 -28.63 -1.42 2.25
CA LYS A 17 -29.65 -0.61 1.55
C LYS A 17 -29.46 -0.69 0.03
N ASP A 18 -30.54 -0.90 -0.69
CA ASP A 18 -30.57 -0.80 -2.15
C ASP A 18 -30.55 0.65 -2.65
N SER A 19 -30.68 0.86 -3.96
CA SER A 19 -30.70 2.20 -4.58
C SER A 19 -31.93 3.04 -4.24
N GLN A 20 -32.97 2.41 -3.70
CA GLN A 20 -34.23 3.04 -3.26
C GLN A 20 -34.32 3.17 -1.74
N ASP A 21 -33.19 3.04 -1.01
CA ASP A 21 -33.09 3.05 0.45
C ASP A 21 -33.89 1.95 1.19
N ARG A 22 -34.29 0.87 0.48
CA ARG A 22 -34.93 -0.27 1.09
C ARG A 22 -33.88 -1.21 1.66
N LEU A 23 -34.13 -1.77 2.85
CA LEU A 23 -33.32 -2.83 3.42
C LEU A 23 -33.52 -4.12 2.62
N ILE A 24 -32.43 -4.66 2.13
CA ILE A 24 -32.37 -5.97 1.46
C ILE A 24 -31.38 -6.88 2.18
N ALA A 25 -31.66 -8.18 2.13
CA ALA A 25 -30.83 -9.21 2.70
C ALA A 25 -30.31 -10.12 1.58
N THR A 26 -29.05 -10.50 1.65
CA THR A 26 -28.43 -11.45 0.73
C THR A 26 -27.65 -12.51 1.50
N THR A 27 -27.56 -13.70 0.94
CA THR A 27 -26.68 -14.78 1.42
C THR A 27 -25.26 -14.67 0.84
N ASN A 28 -25.04 -13.76 -0.12
CA ASN A 28 -23.71 -13.47 -0.64
C ASN A 28 -22.94 -12.65 0.38
N GLU A 29 -21.69 -13.03 0.61
CA GLU A 29 -20.79 -12.30 1.48
C GLU A 29 -20.11 -11.18 0.71
N PRO A 30 -20.08 -9.94 1.25
CA PRO A 30 -19.30 -8.86 0.67
C PRO A 30 -17.80 -9.15 0.84
N LYS A 31 -16.95 -8.63 -0.05
CA LYS A 31 -15.49 -8.71 0.06
C LYS A 31 -14.95 -7.96 1.29
N LEU A 32 -15.67 -6.93 1.75
CA LEU A 32 -15.34 -6.12 2.91
C LEU A 32 -16.61 -5.76 3.68
N THR A 33 -16.52 -5.77 5.00
CA THR A 33 -17.57 -5.26 5.90
C THR A 33 -17.19 -3.88 6.46
N VAL A 34 -18.08 -3.27 7.25
CA VAL A 34 -17.85 -1.93 7.84
C VAL A 34 -16.60 -1.95 8.74
N GLY A 35 -15.69 -1.02 8.48
CA GLY A 35 -14.43 -0.89 9.22
C GLY A 35 -13.27 -1.71 8.65
N GLU A 36 -13.52 -2.63 7.73
CA GLU A 36 -12.47 -3.42 7.09
C GLU A 36 -11.80 -2.65 5.95
N VAL A 37 -10.51 -2.93 5.77
CA VAL A 37 -9.66 -2.36 4.71
C VAL A 37 -9.26 -3.46 3.74
N GLY A 38 -9.39 -3.19 2.45
CA GLY A 38 -9.00 -4.14 1.43
C GLY A 38 -9.00 -3.55 0.02
N LEU A 39 -8.68 -4.38 -0.95
CA LEU A 39 -8.63 -4.00 -2.36
C LEU A 39 -9.98 -4.26 -3.03
N LEU A 40 -10.54 -3.24 -3.65
CA LEU A 40 -11.71 -3.35 -4.50
C LEU A 40 -11.41 -2.82 -5.89
N LYS A 41 -11.98 -3.48 -6.90
CA LYS A 41 -11.82 -3.11 -8.30
C LYS A 41 -12.85 -2.06 -8.71
N VAL A 42 -12.41 -1.01 -9.40
CA VAL A 42 -13.27 0.02 -9.98
C VAL A 42 -14.00 -0.56 -11.19
N LYS A 43 -15.32 -0.62 -11.13
CA LYS A 43 -16.17 -1.04 -12.27
C LYS A 43 -16.53 0.13 -13.16
N GLN A 44 -16.85 1.28 -12.57
CA GLN A 44 -17.32 2.44 -13.30
C GLN A 44 -16.94 3.73 -12.60
N VAL A 45 -16.60 4.77 -13.36
CA VAL A 45 -16.43 6.14 -12.88
C VAL A 45 -17.58 7.01 -13.38
N THR A 46 -18.25 7.72 -12.48
CA THR A 46 -19.44 8.52 -12.74
C THR A 46 -19.29 9.96 -12.25
N LYS A 47 -20.33 10.80 -12.40
CA LYS A 47 -20.31 12.21 -11.94
C LYS A 47 -20.30 12.36 -10.40
N ILE A 48 -20.65 11.31 -9.65
CA ILE A 48 -20.73 11.37 -8.17
C ILE A 48 -19.56 10.67 -7.46
N GLY A 49 -18.78 9.90 -8.21
CA GLY A 49 -17.68 9.08 -7.71
C GLY A 49 -17.47 7.84 -8.54
N ALA A 50 -16.81 6.84 -7.98
CA ALA A 50 -16.61 5.56 -8.61
C ALA A 50 -17.44 4.47 -7.92
N PHE A 51 -17.88 3.49 -8.68
CA PHE A 51 -18.51 2.27 -8.19
C PHE A 51 -17.49 1.14 -8.20
N LEU A 52 -17.38 0.46 -7.06
CA LEU A 52 -16.40 -0.61 -6.84
C LEU A 52 -17.12 -1.94 -6.66
N ASP A 53 -16.52 -2.99 -7.24
CA ASP A 53 -16.95 -4.36 -7.06
C ASP A 53 -16.59 -4.87 -5.65
N TRP A 54 -17.56 -4.99 -4.79
CA TRP A 54 -17.39 -5.52 -3.43
C TRP A 54 -18.03 -6.89 -3.19
N GLY A 55 -18.39 -7.60 -4.30
CA GLY A 55 -18.88 -8.98 -4.24
C GLY A 55 -20.39 -9.12 -4.17
N LEU A 56 -21.15 -8.05 -4.09
CA LEU A 56 -22.62 -8.04 -4.09
C LEU A 56 -23.16 -7.57 -5.44
N GLU A 57 -24.48 -7.76 -5.66
CA GLU A 57 -25.15 -7.31 -6.90
C GLU A 57 -25.04 -5.78 -7.10
N LYS A 58 -25.14 -5.03 -5.99
CA LYS A 58 -24.98 -3.58 -6.01
C LYS A 58 -23.53 -3.22 -5.67
N ASP A 59 -22.88 -2.52 -6.57
CA ASP A 59 -21.54 -2.01 -6.35
C ASP A 59 -21.52 -0.92 -5.26
N ILE A 60 -20.42 -0.84 -4.51
CA ILE A 60 -20.26 0.16 -3.46
C ILE A 60 -19.74 1.49 -4.03
N LEU A 61 -20.33 2.60 -3.61
CA LEU A 61 -19.91 3.94 -4.04
C LEU A 61 -18.66 4.40 -3.28
N LEU A 62 -17.66 4.87 -4.02
CA LEU A 62 -16.52 5.65 -3.53
C LEU A 62 -16.68 7.10 -3.99
N PRO A 63 -17.24 8.01 -3.15
CA PRO A 63 -17.48 9.40 -3.49
C PRO A 63 -16.19 10.15 -3.82
N TYR A 64 -16.24 11.18 -4.67
CA TYR A 64 -15.05 11.97 -5.01
C TYR A 64 -14.30 12.56 -3.81
N HIS A 65 -15.03 13.07 -2.81
CA HIS A 65 -14.43 13.65 -1.62
C HIS A 65 -13.74 12.63 -0.70
N GLU A 66 -13.97 11.34 -0.94
CA GLU A 66 -13.30 10.21 -0.27
C GLU A 66 -12.13 9.62 -1.07
N GLN A 67 -11.89 10.11 -2.28
CA GLN A 67 -10.74 9.71 -3.10
C GLN A 67 -9.50 10.54 -2.74
N THR A 68 -8.37 9.88 -2.55
CA THR A 68 -7.07 10.54 -2.27
C THR A 68 -6.24 10.75 -3.53
N THR A 69 -6.61 10.10 -4.64
CA THR A 69 -6.00 10.25 -5.96
C THR A 69 -7.03 9.99 -7.05
N ARG A 70 -6.71 10.40 -8.28
CA ARG A 70 -7.54 10.07 -9.44
C ARG A 70 -7.47 8.57 -9.71
N ILE A 71 -8.63 7.96 -9.95
CA ILE A 71 -8.78 6.54 -10.22
C ILE A 71 -9.46 6.31 -11.58
N PHE A 72 -9.27 5.11 -12.14
CA PHE A 72 -9.76 4.72 -13.46
C PHE A 72 -10.46 3.37 -13.39
N GLU A 73 -11.34 3.12 -14.35
CA GLU A 73 -12.02 1.83 -14.50
C GLU A 73 -11.01 0.69 -14.67
N GLY A 74 -11.29 -0.43 -14.03
CA GLY A 74 -10.42 -1.60 -14.02
C GLY A 74 -9.29 -1.58 -12.99
N GLN A 75 -8.99 -0.41 -12.40
CA GLN A 75 -7.96 -0.26 -11.36
C GLN A 75 -8.42 -0.86 -10.03
N GLU A 76 -7.49 -1.41 -9.26
CA GLU A 76 -7.71 -1.77 -7.86
C GLU A 76 -7.33 -0.62 -6.93
N CYS A 77 -8.20 -0.34 -5.97
CA CYS A 77 -7.98 0.69 -4.96
C CYS A 77 -8.03 0.09 -3.57
N LEU A 78 -7.10 0.52 -2.70
CA LEU A 78 -7.17 0.24 -1.27
C LEU A 78 -8.22 1.15 -0.65
N VAL A 79 -9.25 0.56 -0.05
CA VAL A 79 -10.39 1.28 0.52
C VAL A 79 -10.81 0.66 1.85
N ALA A 80 -11.50 1.46 2.66
CA ALA A 80 -12.28 0.99 3.81
C ALA A 80 -13.77 1.16 3.53
N VAL A 81 -14.60 0.34 4.14
CA VAL A 81 -16.06 0.48 4.10
C VAL A 81 -16.52 1.25 5.34
N TYR A 82 -17.36 2.25 5.12
CA TYR A 82 -17.95 3.04 6.20
C TYR A 82 -19.43 3.33 5.96
N VAL A 83 -20.13 3.77 7.00
CA VAL A 83 -21.52 4.22 6.92
C VAL A 83 -21.52 5.73 6.78
N ASP A 84 -22.10 6.25 5.71
CA ASP A 84 -22.23 7.69 5.49
C ASP A 84 -23.32 8.33 6.35
N LYS A 85 -23.47 9.67 6.27
CA LYS A 85 -24.48 10.42 7.03
C LYS A 85 -25.92 10.07 6.65
N SER A 86 -26.13 9.44 5.50
CA SER A 86 -27.45 8.96 5.03
C SER A 86 -27.70 7.50 5.39
N SER A 87 -26.88 6.92 6.25
CA SER A 87 -26.91 5.49 6.64
C SER A 87 -26.76 4.53 5.46
N ARG A 88 -25.96 4.89 4.47
CA ARG A 88 -25.57 4.05 3.35
C ARG A 88 -24.14 3.57 3.50
N LEU A 89 -23.86 2.36 3.03
CA LEU A 89 -22.51 1.84 2.94
C LEU A 89 -21.78 2.49 1.77
N CYS A 90 -20.62 3.07 2.06
CA CYS A 90 -19.74 3.73 1.10
C CYS A 90 -18.29 3.30 1.32
N ALA A 91 -17.48 3.44 0.30
CA ALA A 91 -16.03 3.22 0.38
C ALA A 91 -15.29 4.54 0.57
N THR A 92 -14.13 4.49 1.22
CA THR A 92 -13.19 5.61 1.36
C THR A 92 -11.76 5.16 1.10
N MET A 93 -10.97 5.97 0.39
CA MET A 93 -9.52 5.79 0.26
C MET A 93 -8.74 6.40 1.43
N LYS A 94 -9.40 7.12 2.35
CA LYS A 94 -8.81 7.66 3.57
C LYS A 94 -8.69 6.56 4.63
N VAL A 95 -7.87 5.55 4.35
CA VAL A 95 -7.82 4.29 5.10
C VAL A 95 -7.11 4.39 6.45
N TYR A 96 -6.35 5.45 6.73
CA TYR A 96 -5.56 5.60 7.96
C TYR A 96 -6.34 5.32 9.26
N PRO A 97 -7.60 5.81 9.45
CA PRO A 97 -8.36 5.55 10.68
C PRO A 97 -8.76 4.08 10.89
N TYR A 98 -8.74 3.30 9.82
CA TYR A 98 -9.18 1.89 9.80
C TYR A 98 -8.02 0.91 9.88
N LEU A 99 -6.78 1.38 9.66
CA LEU A 99 -5.59 0.55 9.76
C LEU A 99 -5.18 0.37 11.24
N SER A 100 -4.76 -0.85 11.58
CA SER A 100 -4.21 -1.16 12.89
C SER A 100 -2.90 -0.42 13.11
N LYS A 101 -2.72 0.11 14.30
CA LYS A 101 -1.46 0.68 14.78
C LYS A 101 -0.57 -0.38 15.43
N GLU A 102 -1.19 -1.41 16.03
CA GLU A 102 -0.48 -2.52 16.64
C GLU A 102 -0.03 -3.52 15.59
N THR A 103 1.26 -3.68 15.44
CA THR A 103 1.87 -4.56 14.45
C THR A 103 2.46 -5.82 15.10
N PRO A 104 2.41 -6.99 14.44
CA PRO A 104 3.15 -8.17 14.87
C PRO A 104 4.62 -8.14 14.45
N TYR A 105 5.01 -7.20 13.59
CA TYR A 105 6.35 -7.10 13.01
C TYR A 105 7.35 -6.48 13.98
N LYS A 106 8.63 -6.82 13.78
CA LYS A 106 9.77 -6.33 14.55
C LYS A 106 10.75 -5.60 13.63
N GLU A 107 11.65 -4.85 14.23
CA GLU A 107 12.77 -4.23 13.53
C GLU A 107 13.61 -5.29 12.81
N GLY A 108 13.93 -5.02 11.52
CA GLY A 108 14.62 -5.94 10.63
C GLY A 108 13.69 -6.78 9.74
N ASP A 109 12.41 -6.93 10.08
CA ASP A 109 11.49 -7.75 9.30
C ASP A 109 11.27 -7.17 7.89
N GLN A 110 11.21 -8.08 6.89
CA GLN A 110 10.85 -7.75 5.52
C GLN A 110 9.33 -7.82 5.34
N VAL A 111 8.75 -6.77 4.79
CA VAL A 111 7.30 -6.64 4.64
C VAL A 111 6.93 -6.06 3.28
N LYS A 112 5.72 -6.37 2.80
CA LYS A 112 5.16 -5.71 1.61
C LYS A 112 4.17 -4.65 2.04
N GLY A 113 4.36 -3.43 1.57
CA GLY A 113 3.49 -2.30 1.89
C GLY A 113 2.93 -1.64 0.64
N ARG A 114 1.64 -1.26 0.68
CA ARG A 114 0.99 -0.50 -0.39
C ARG A 114 0.91 0.97 -0.01
N VAL A 115 1.44 1.83 -0.86
CA VAL A 115 1.35 3.29 -0.69
C VAL A 115 -0.11 3.73 -0.76
N TYR A 116 -0.62 4.36 0.30
CA TYR A 116 -1.98 4.91 0.30
C TYR A 116 -2.04 6.44 0.41
N GLN A 117 -0.97 7.08 0.90
CA GLN A 117 -0.88 8.54 0.99
C GLN A 117 0.57 9.01 0.93
N ILE A 118 0.80 10.14 0.29
CA ILE A 118 2.11 10.81 0.22
C ILE A 118 1.96 12.19 0.84
N SER A 119 2.88 12.56 1.73
CA SER A 119 2.93 13.85 2.41
C SER A 119 4.34 14.41 2.32
N GLU A 120 4.45 15.66 1.88
CA GLU A 120 5.75 16.35 1.81
C GLU A 120 6.41 16.49 3.18
N ASN A 121 5.60 16.69 4.23
CA ASN A 121 6.12 16.92 5.59
C ASN A 121 6.44 15.61 6.34
N PHE A 122 5.65 14.57 6.15
CA PHE A 122 5.77 13.33 6.94
C PHE A 122 6.50 12.22 6.18
N GLY A 123 6.34 12.14 4.87
CA GLY A 123 6.86 11.08 4.03
C GLY A 123 5.75 10.25 3.37
N VAL A 124 6.00 8.96 3.19
CA VAL A 124 5.11 8.06 2.45
C VAL A 124 4.43 7.09 3.41
N PHE A 125 3.10 7.19 3.47
CA PHE A 125 2.28 6.29 4.27
C PHE A 125 1.98 5.02 3.49
N VAL A 126 2.22 3.88 4.11
CA VAL A 126 2.01 2.55 3.53
C VAL A 126 1.16 1.68 4.43
N ALA A 127 0.33 0.86 3.80
CA ALA A 127 -0.44 -0.18 4.46
C ALA A 127 0.28 -1.52 4.26
N VAL A 128 0.88 -2.04 5.32
CA VAL A 128 1.51 -3.36 5.35
C VAL A 128 0.41 -4.40 5.47
N ASP A 129 0.40 -5.41 4.59
CA ASP A 129 -0.64 -6.44 4.47
C ASP A 129 -2.07 -5.88 4.32
N ASN A 130 -2.20 -4.64 3.84
CA ASN A 130 -3.46 -3.87 3.82
C ASN A 130 -4.12 -3.72 5.20
N LYS A 131 -3.40 -3.93 6.29
CA LYS A 131 -3.91 -3.98 7.67
C LYS A 131 -3.17 -3.06 8.62
N TYR A 132 -1.86 -2.95 8.52
CA TYR A 132 -1.04 -2.21 9.48
C TYR A 132 -0.52 -0.92 8.87
N THR A 133 -0.63 0.20 9.62
CA THR A 133 -0.07 1.47 9.14
C THR A 133 1.43 1.55 9.36
N ALA A 134 2.16 1.99 8.34
CA ALA A 134 3.59 2.24 8.42
C ALA A 134 3.94 3.55 7.69
N LEU A 135 5.12 4.09 7.96
CA LEU A 135 5.63 5.33 7.40
C LEU A 135 7.05 5.14 6.88
N ILE A 136 7.30 5.53 5.63
CA ILE A 136 8.64 5.84 5.14
C ILE A 136 8.87 7.30 5.49
N PRO A 137 9.75 7.65 6.45
CA PRO A 137 9.96 9.04 6.86
C PRO A 137 10.42 9.92 5.72
N ALA A 138 10.05 11.21 5.69
CA ALA A 138 10.38 12.14 4.61
C ALA A 138 11.89 12.21 4.31
N ARG A 139 12.76 12.11 5.33
CA ARG A 139 14.22 12.08 5.17
C ARG A 139 14.73 10.87 4.38
N GLU A 140 13.99 9.76 4.39
CA GLU A 140 14.31 8.51 3.71
C GLU A 140 13.56 8.36 2.38
N ALA A 141 12.45 9.06 2.23
CA ALA A 141 11.58 9.02 1.06
C ALA A 141 12.18 9.78 -0.14
N LYS A 142 13.31 9.31 -0.68
CA LYS A 142 13.99 9.93 -1.85
C LYS A 142 13.51 9.39 -3.20
N GLY A 143 12.71 8.31 -3.20
CA GLY A 143 12.18 7.68 -4.40
C GLY A 143 10.99 8.43 -5.00
N LYS A 144 10.58 8.01 -6.22
CA LYS A 144 9.34 8.48 -6.85
C LYS A 144 8.21 7.53 -6.48
N TYR A 145 7.44 7.87 -5.46
CA TYR A 145 6.32 7.06 -5.00
C TYR A 145 5.02 7.47 -5.69
N ARG A 146 4.12 6.50 -5.82
CA ARG A 146 2.76 6.71 -6.33
C ARG A 146 1.78 5.95 -5.46
N THR A 147 0.62 6.55 -5.17
CA THR A 147 -0.47 5.88 -4.46
C THR A 147 -0.89 4.62 -5.23
N GLY A 148 -1.09 3.53 -4.50
CA GLY A 148 -1.43 2.21 -5.04
C GLY A 148 -0.23 1.30 -5.33
N THR A 149 1.00 1.83 -5.42
CA THR A 149 2.21 1.02 -5.65
C THR A 149 2.49 0.13 -4.44
N VAL A 150 2.86 -1.11 -4.70
CA VAL A 150 3.36 -2.05 -3.69
C VAL A 150 4.88 -1.98 -3.67
N LEU A 151 5.45 -1.89 -2.48
CA LEU A 151 6.87 -1.79 -2.23
C LEU A 151 7.31 -2.96 -1.34
N ASP A 152 8.49 -3.50 -1.62
CA ASP A 152 9.21 -4.36 -0.68
C ASP A 152 9.96 -3.45 0.31
N LEU A 153 9.70 -3.64 1.59
CA LEU A 153 10.11 -2.73 2.65
C LEU A 153 10.74 -3.50 3.79
N ARG A 154 11.63 -2.86 4.53
CA ARG A 154 12.17 -3.36 5.78
C ARG A 154 11.68 -2.49 6.94
N VAL A 155 11.26 -3.12 8.02
CA VAL A 155 10.91 -2.42 9.26
C VAL A 155 12.18 -1.86 9.89
N THR A 156 12.27 -0.54 10.00
CA THR A 156 13.45 0.14 10.58
C THR A 156 13.26 0.47 12.06
N ARG A 157 12.01 0.60 12.49
CA ARG A 157 11.66 0.89 13.88
C ARG A 157 10.20 0.56 14.15
N VAL A 158 9.93 0.02 15.33
CA VAL A 158 8.58 -0.07 15.90
C VAL A 158 8.51 0.92 17.07
N LYS A 159 7.54 1.83 17.04
CA LYS A 159 7.34 2.86 18.07
C LYS A 159 6.54 2.30 19.25
N GLU A 160 6.58 2.99 20.39
CA GLU A 160 5.81 2.62 21.59
C GLU A 160 4.30 2.57 21.35
N ASP A 161 3.79 3.38 20.42
CA ASP A 161 2.38 3.39 19.99
C ASP A 161 2.04 2.29 18.96
N GLY A 162 2.97 1.37 18.69
CA GLY A 162 2.83 0.23 17.79
C GLY A 162 3.01 0.56 16.30
N LYS A 163 3.15 1.83 15.92
CA LYS A 163 3.36 2.22 14.52
C LYS A 163 4.77 1.88 14.05
N MET A 164 4.89 1.55 12.78
CA MET A 164 6.17 1.20 12.15
C MET A 164 6.72 2.35 11.32
N ASP A 165 8.03 2.59 11.45
CA ASP A 165 8.80 3.23 10.39
C ASP A 165 9.42 2.13 9.52
N VAL A 166 9.39 2.33 8.21
CA VAL A 166 9.87 1.36 7.21
C VAL A 166 10.74 2.06 6.18
N SER A 167 11.61 1.31 5.50
CA SER A 167 12.47 1.81 4.43
C SER A 167 12.44 0.87 3.24
N ASP A 168 12.49 1.43 2.04
CA ASP A 168 12.68 0.71 0.76
C ASP A 168 14.16 0.57 0.38
N ARG A 169 15.06 1.00 1.26
CA ARG A 169 16.50 0.90 1.07
C ARG A 169 17.04 -0.37 1.70
N GLN A 170 17.97 -0.98 1.01
CA GLN A 170 18.81 -2.03 1.57
C GLN A 170 19.66 -1.47 2.73
N GLU A 171 20.06 -2.32 3.64
CA GLU A 171 21.00 -1.92 4.68
C GLU A 171 22.31 -1.43 4.06
N ALA A 172 22.88 -0.36 4.62
CA ALA A 172 24.11 0.25 4.08
C ALA A 172 25.24 -0.76 3.91
N TYR A 173 25.33 -1.78 4.77
CA TYR A 173 26.37 -2.82 4.65
C TYR A 173 26.12 -3.78 3.48
N LEU A 174 24.85 -4.05 3.09
CA LEU A 174 24.52 -4.85 1.91
C LEU A 174 24.86 -4.09 0.64
N GLN A 175 24.59 -2.79 0.63
CA GLN A 175 24.96 -1.92 -0.47
C GLN A 175 26.49 -1.81 -0.62
N ILE A 176 27.23 -1.71 0.50
CA ILE A 176 28.70 -1.75 0.50
C ILE A 176 29.20 -3.08 -0.07
N SER A 177 28.55 -4.21 0.23
CA SER A 177 28.91 -5.51 -0.32
C SER A 177 28.71 -5.60 -1.83
N GLU A 178 27.54 -5.13 -2.33
CA GLU A 178 27.25 -5.07 -3.77
C GLU A 178 28.18 -4.09 -4.51
N ASP A 179 28.45 -2.93 -3.92
CA ASP A 179 29.41 -1.96 -4.44
C ASP A 179 30.85 -2.55 -4.47
N ALA A 180 31.24 -3.29 -3.43
CA ALA A 180 32.54 -3.97 -3.36
C ALA A 180 32.68 -5.08 -4.42
N GLU A 181 31.64 -5.89 -4.64
CA GLU A 181 31.63 -6.90 -5.70
C GLU A 181 31.72 -6.25 -7.09
N SER A 182 31.02 -5.14 -7.30
CA SER A 182 31.10 -4.36 -8.54
C SER A 182 32.51 -3.81 -8.78
N VAL A 183 33.14 -3.27 -7.73
CA VAL A 183 34.53 -2.77 -7.79
C VAL A 183 35.50 -3.93 -8.07
N LEU A 184 35.33 -5.08 -7.42
CA LEU A 184 36.16 -6.26 -7.66
C LEU A 184 36.04 -6.75 -9.10
N GLY A 185 34.83 -6.82 -9.65
CA GLY A 185 34.61 -7.20 -11.05
C GLY A 185 35.34 -6.27 -12.03
N ILE A 186 35.32 -4.95 -11.78
CA ILE A 186 36.06 -3.98 -12.60
C ILE A 186 37.58 -4.16 -12.44
N ILE A 187 38.07 -4.40 -11.23
CA ILE A 187 39.50 -4.69 -11.00
C ILE A 187 39.93 -5.93 -11.80
N GLU A 188 39.12 -6.98 -11.86
CA GLU A 188 39.40 -8.16 -12.65
C GLU A 188 39.43 -7.86 -14.16
N GLU A 189 38.52 -7.04 -14.68
CA GLU A 189 38.53 -6.59 -16.08
C GLU A 189 39.81 -5.81 -16.44
N PHE A 190 40.35 -5.06 -15.48
CA PHE A 190 41.64 -4.35 -15.62
C PHE A 190 42.87 -5.16 -15.24
N ALA A 191 42.80 -6.50 -15.31
CA ALA A 191 43.90 -7.41 -15.01
C ALA A 191 44.48 -7.25 -13.58
N GLY A 192 43.64 -6.87 -12.63
CA GLY A 192 43.97 -6.78 -11.20
C GLY A 192 44.55 -5.43 -10.76
N VAL A 193 44.68 -4.44 -11.64
CA VAL A 193 45.18 -3.11 -11.30
C VAL A 193 44.33 -2.03 -11.94
N LEU A 194 43.73 -1.17 -11.11
CA LEU A 194 42.99 -0.02 -11.62
C LEU A 194 43.93 1.07 -12.17
N PRO A 195 43.59 1.74 -13.29
CA PRO A 195 44.40 2.78 -13.89
C PRO A 195 44.35 4.12 -13.13
N PHE A 196 43.76 4.16 -11.93
CA PHE A 196 43.62 5.35 -11.08
C PHE A 196 43.69 4.96 -9.59
N ASP A 197 44.04 5.91 -8.75
CA ASP A 197 44.24 5.79 -7.31
C ASP A 197 43.13 6.51 -6.50
N ASP A 198 43.32 6.61 -5.18
CA ASP A 198 42.41 7.27 -4.24
C ASP A 198 42.24 8.77 -4.49
N LYS A 199 43.11 9.38 -5.34
CA LYS A 199 43.08 10.79 -5.73
C LYS A 199 42.28 11.04 -7.02
N ALA A 200 41.75 9.97 -7.64
CA ALA A 200 40.92 10.10 -8.83
C ALA A 200 39.76 11.07 -8.59
N SER A 201 39.41 11.85 -9.61
CA SER A 201 38.30 12.81 -9.50
C SER A 201 36.96 12.11 -9.36
N PRO A 202 35.97 12.74 -8.68
CA PRO A 202 34.62 12.18 -8.55
C PRO A 202 33.95 11.86 -9.89
N GLU A 203 34.31 12.58 -10.96
CA GLU A 203 33.80 12.39 -12.31
C GLU A 203 34.31 11.09 -12.94
N VAL A 204 35.59 10.77 -12.74
CA VAL A 204 36.20 9.51 -13.20
C VAL A 204 35.57 8.34 -12.48
N ILE A 205 35.44 8.42 -11.15
CA ILE A 205 34.81 7.36 -10.35
C ILE A 205 33.35 7.12 -10.78
N ARG A 206 32.60 8.21 -11.00
CA ARG A 206 31.20 8.08 -11.45
C ARG A 206 31.07 7.44 -12.83
N ARG A 207 31.99 7.76 -13.75
CA ARG A 207 31.99 7.25 -15.11
C ARG A 207 32.33 5.76 -15.17
N GLU A 208 33.34 5.34 -14.42
CA GLU A 208 33.87 3.96 -14.49
C GLU A 208 33.14 3.00 -13.57
N PHE A 209 32.66 3.46 -12.40
CA PHE A 209 31.98 2.62 -11.41
C PHE A 209 30.49 2.90 -11.26
N GLY A 210 29.97 3.99 -11.83
CA GLY A 210 28.59 4.42 -11.55
C GLY A 210 28.34 4.89 -10.10
N LEU A 211 29.39 4.91 -9.26
CA LEU A 211 29.34 5.24 -7.83
C LEU A 211 29.63 6.72 -7.57
N SER A 212 29.13 7.24 -6.44
CA SER A 212 29.49 8.57 -5.96
C SER A 212 30.64 8.49 -4.96
N LYS A 213 31.66 9.30 -5.14
CA LYS A 213 32.72 9.45 -4.13
C LYS A 213 32.13 10.20 -2.93
N ASN A 214 32.01 9.54 -1.79
CA ASN A 214 31.74 10.15 -0.48
C ASN A 214 33.02 10.25 0.33
#